data_19737b7a138c8a7eaa348770059023ff
#
_entry.id   19737b7a138c8a7eaa348770059023ff
#
_cell.length_a   1.000
_cell.length_b   1.000
_cell.length_c   1.000
_cell.angle_alpha   90.00
_cell.angle_beta   90.00
_cell.angle_gamma   90.00
#
_symmetry.space_group_name_H-M   'P 1'
#
loop_
_entity.id
_entity.type
_entity.pdbx_description
1 polymer ?
#
loop_
_entity_poly.entity_id
_entity_poly.type
_entity_poly.pdbx_seq_one_letter_code
_entity_poly.pdbx_strand_id
1 'polypeptide(L)'
;MNLRKILDDKAPLFEKGGKYEKWYALYEAVDTILYMPGKQTTAAAHVRDGIDLKRIMITVWACTFPAMFFGMWNLGFQANTFIAATAGVDGSGTWHEFFISLLAGHDPNSFWDNFWYGAVYFIPIYAVTFIVGGFWEVLFAMVRGHEINEGFFVTSVLFALVCPPDLPLWMVALGISFGIVIGKEVFGGTGKNFLNPALTGRAFLYFAYPASMSGDSVWTAVDGFTGATMLSVAAQEGMAAVEAQMTWWDGFFGVMQGSVGETSTLMILIGGIGLMAMGIASWRIVAGT
;
A
#
# COMPACT_ATOMS: atom_id res chain seq x y z
N MET A 1 -17.66 -25.31 12.08
CA MET A 1 -16.34 -25.59 12.71
C MET A 1 -15.84 -24.25 13.24
N ASN A 2 -15.59 -24.12 14.56
CA ASN A 2 -15.22 -22.82 15.12
C ASN A 2 -13.70 -22.61 14.91
N LEU A 3 -13.34 -21.57 14.13
CA LEU A 3 -11.95 -21.28 13.78
C LEU A 3 -11.06 -21.09 15.03
N ARG A 4 -11.61 -20.47 16.09
CA ARG A 4 -10.92 -20.32 17.37
C ARG A 4 -10.48 -21.68 17.93
N LYS A 5 -11.37 -22.68 17.91
CA LYS A 5 -11.04 -24.01 18.40
C LYS A 5 -9.91 -24.68 17.63
N ILE A 6 -9.85 -24.46 16.30
CA ILE A 6 -8.75 -24.98 15.47
C ILE A 6 -7.41 -24.34 15.86
N LEU A 7 -7.41 -23.03 16.09
CA LEU A 7 -6.20 -22.33 16.54
C LEU A 7 -5.78 -22.83 17.93
N ASP A 8 -6.69 -22.89 18.88
CA ASP A 8 -6.39 -23.36 20.23
C ASP A 8 -5.85 -24.81 20.24
N ASP A 9 -6.42 -25.70 19.43
CA ASP A 9 -5.96 -27.09 19.30
C ASP A 9 -4.55 -27.21 18.71
N LYS A 10 -4.11 -26.20 17.93
CA LYS A 10 -2.77 -26.15 17.31
C LYS A 10 -1.75 -25.38 18.14
N ALA A 11 -2.16 -24.53 19.07
CA ALA A 11 -1.28 -23.72 19.90
C ALA A 11 -0.13 -24.51 20.55
N PRO A 12 -0.34 -25.69 21.15
CA PRO A 12 0.73 -26.45 21.79
C PRO A 12 1.87 -26.88 20.85
N LEU A 13 1.60 -26.97 19.55
CA LEU A 13 2.63 -27.32 18.55
C LEU A 13 3.63 -26.19 18.31
N PHE A 14 3.23 -24.95 18.56
CA PHE A 14 4.01 -23.74 18.31
C PHE A 14 4.58 -23.13 19.59
N GLU A 15 4.07 -23.48 20.77
CA GLU A 15 4.57 -23.02 22.07
C GLU A 15 5.94 -23.60 22.39
N LYS A 16 6.57 -23.11 23.48
CA LYS A 16 7.88 -23.55 23.93
C LYS A 16 7.91 -25.08 24.16
N GLY A 17 8.84 -25.75 23.47
CA GLY A 17 8.95 -27.21 23.48
C GLY A 17 8.10 -27.92 22.42
N GLY A 18 7.29 -27.21 21.66
CA GLY A 18 6.50 -27.75 20.56
C GLY A 18 7.35 -28.00 19.29
N LYS A 19 6.83 -28.87 18.40
CA LYS A 19 7.53 -29.26 17.15
C LYS A 19 7.85 -28.07 16.25
N TYR A 20 7.03 -27.02 16.31
CA TYR A 20 7.10 -25.83 15.45
C TYR A 20 7.38 -24.56 16.26
N GLU A 21 8.09 -24.64 17.37
CA GLU A 21 8.43 -23.49 18.23
C GLU A 21 9.06 -22.32 17.47
N LYS A 22 9.93 -22.59 16.47
CA LYS A 22 10.56 -21.55 15.63
C LYS A 22 9.55 -20.73 14.81
N TRP A 23 8.37 -21.27 14.56
CA TRP A 23 7.29 -20.61 13.82
C TRP A 23 6.23 -19.98 14.73
N TYR A 24 6.51 -19.88 16.02
CA TYR A 24 5.59 -19.27 16.98
C TYR A 24 5.17 -17.86 16.56
N ALA A 25 6.12 -17.04 16.10
CA ALA A 25 5.84 -15.67 15.66
C ALA A 25 4.79 -15.61 14.52
N LEU A 26 4.85 -16.56 13.58
CA LEU A 26 3.85 -16.63 12.48
C LEU A 26 2.48 -17.11 12.99
N TYR A 27 2.46 -18.11 13.87
CA TYR A 27 1.23 -18.60 14.49
C TYR A 27 0.55 -17.48 15.30
N GLU A 28 1.31 -16.77 16.13
CA GLU A 28 0.83 -15.66 16.94
C GLU A 28 0.29 -14.51 16.09
N ALA A 29 0.96 -14.16 14.99
CA ALA A 29 0.48 -13.15 14.07
C ALA A 29 -0.89 -13.52 13.47
N VAL A 30 -1.10 -14.77 13.06
CA VAL A 30 -2.40 -15.24 12.53
C VAL A 30 -3.47 -15.24 13.61
N ASP A 31 -3.15 -15.70 14.84
CA ASP A 31 -4.11 -15.71 15.96
C ASP A 31 -4.53 -14.27 16.33
N THR A 32 -3.60 -13.34 16.40
CA THR A 32 -3.87 -11.97 16.85
C THR A 32 -4.47 -11.05 15.77
N ILE A 33 -4.33 -11.37 14.48
CA ILE A 33 -5.10 -10.71 13.39
C ILE A 33 -6.59 -11.05 13.55
N LEU A 34 -6.90 -12.31 13.86
CA LEU A 34 -8.27 -12.80 13.92
C LEU A 34 -8.92 -12.57 15.30
N TYR A 35 -8.12 -12.61 16.35
CA TYR A 35 -8.59 -12.53 17.74
C TYR A 35 -7.68 -11.65 18.58
N MET A 36 -8.26 -11.03 19.63
CA MET A 36 -7.45 -10.24 20.59
C MET A 36 -6.53 -11.15 21.39
N PRO A 37 -5.27 -10.70 21.67
CA PRO A 37 -4.38 -11.42 22.57
C PRO A 37 -5.02 -11.61 23.94
N GLY A 38 -5.12 -12.86 24.40
CA GLY A 38 -5.66 -13.19 25.71
C GLY A 38 -4.66 -13.03 26.87
N LYS A 39 -3.41 -12.64 26.58
CA LYS A 39 -2.34 -12.50 27.57
C LYS A 39 -2.67 -11.37 28.56
N GLN A 40 -2.79 -11.73 29.83
CA GLN A 40 -2.92 -10.78 30.94
C GLN A 40 -1.58 -10.62 31.66
N THR A 41 -1.35 -9.43 32.25
CA THR A 41 -0.19 -9.23 33.11
C THR A 41 -0.32 -10.09 34.37
N THR A 42 0.74 -10.81 34.72
CA THR A 42 0.81 -11.65 35.91
C THR A 42 1.33 -10.90 37.16
N ALA A 43 1.74 -9.61 36.98
CA ALA A 43 2.23 -8.76 38.05
C ALA A 43 1.07 -8.10 38.82
N ALA A 44 1.34 -7.57 40.01
CA ALA A 44 0.36 -6.92 40.88
C ALA A 44 -0.23 -5.62 40.28
N ALA A 45 0.50 -4.95 39.40
CA ALA A 45 0.03 -3.76 38.68
C ALA A 45 -0.53 -4.16 37.31
N HIS A 46 -1.81 -3.93 37.09
CA HIS A 46 -2.50 -4.18 35.82
C HIS A 46 -2.79 -2.84 35.13
N VAL A 47 -1.84 -2.31 34.40
CA VAL A 47 -2.04 -1.16 33.53
C VAL A 47 -2.08 -1.68 32.09
N ARG A 48 -3.16 -1.40 31.38
CA ARG A 48 -3.34 -1.75 29.97
C ARG A 48 -3.74 -0.51 29.19
N ASP A 49 -3.10 -0.31 28.05
CA ASP A 49 -3.51 0.73 27.12
C ASP A 49 -4.94 0.49 26.62
N GLY A 50 -5.68 1.57 26.41
CA GLY A 50 -7.05 1.49 25.88
C GLY A 50 -7.12 1.00 24.45
N ILE A 51 -6.02 1.14 23.69
CA ILE A 51 -5.90 0.69 22.30
C ILE A 51 -4.55 -0.02 22.11
N ASP A 52 -4.57 -1.27 21.66
CA ASP A 52 -3.36 -2.01 21.32
C ASP A 52 -2.73 -1.47 20.03
N LEU A 53 -1.39 -1.48 19.95
CA LEU A 53 -0.64 -1.05 18.77
C LEU A 53 -1.10 -1.80 17.50
N LYS A 54 -1.41 -3.09 17.62
CA LYS A 54 -1.94 -3.92 16.53
C LYS A 54 -3.23 -3.35 15.95
N ARG A 55 -4.16 -2.91 16.81
CA ARG A 55 -5.41 -2.27 16.36
C ARG A 55 -5.19 -0.92 15.70
N ILE A 56 -4.26 -0.12 16.24
CA ILE A 56 -3.88 1.15 15.62
C ILE A 56 -3.40 0.90 14.19
N MET A 57 -2.49 -0.03 13.99
CA MET A 57 -1.91 -0.32 12.68
C MET A 57 -2.94 -0.86 11.68
N ILE A 58 -3.80 -1.81 12.10
CA ILE A 58 -4.87 -2.32 11.23
C ILE A 58 -5.88 -1.22 10.88
N THR A 59 -6.20 -0.33 11.80
CA THR A 59 -7.10 0.79 11.52
C THR A 59 -6.47 1.77 10.54
N VAL A 60 -5.19 2.10 10.70
CA VAL A 60 -4.47 2.94 9.73
C VAL A 60 -4.49 2.29 8.34
N TRP A 61 -4.20 0.99 8.27
CA TRP A 61 -4.27 0.22 7.03
C TRP A 61 -5.66 0.28 6.38
N ALA A 62 -6.73 0.05 7.15
CA ALA A 62 -8.10 0.14 6.63
C ALA A 62 -8.48 1.56 6.16
N CYS A 63 -7.97 2.59 6.81
CA CYS A 63 -8.20 3.98 6.44
C CYS A 63 -7.49 4.40 5.13
N THR A 64 -6.57 3.59 4.58
CA THR A 64 -6.01 3.80 3.24
C THR A 64 -6.91 3.27 2.12
N PHE A 65 -7.92 2.45 2.42
CA PHE A 65 -8.75 1.79 1.41
C PHE A 65 -9.52 2.75 0.50
N PRO A 66 -10.10 3.86 0.97
CA PRO A 66 -10.76 4.80 0.08
C PRO A 66 -9.81 5.31 -1.02
N ALA A 67 -8.59 5.71 -0.65
CA ALA A 67 -7.58 6.16 -1.61
C ALA A 67 -7.13 5.02 -2.54
N MET A 68 -6.95 3.82 -2.00
CA MET A 68 -6.56 2.63 -2.77
C MET A 68 -7.61 2.26 -3.82
N PHE A 69 -8.88 2.16 -3.45
CA PHE A 69 -9.94 1.77 -4.40
C PHE A 69 -10.19 2.84 -5.45
N PHE A 70 -10.19 4.11 -5.03
CA PHE A 70 -10.29 5.21 -5.97
C PHE A 70 -9.11 5.23 -6.93
N GLY A 71 -7.89 5.03 -6.44
CA GLY A 71 -6.69 5.00 -7.25
C GLY A 71 -6.69 3.91 -8.31
N MET A 72 -7.15 2.70 -7.95
CA MET A 72 -7.35 1.63 -8.95
C MET A 72 -8.37 2.04 -10.03
N TRP A 73 -9.50 2.60 -9.64
CA TRP A 73 -10.49 3.09 -10.58
C TRP A 73 -9.93 4.22 -11.47
N ASN A 74 -9.26 5.20 -10.87
CA ASN A 74 -8.68 6.34 -11.60
C ASN A 74 -7.62 5.92 -12.62
N LEU A 75 -6.77 4.96 -12.25
CA LEU A 75 -5.75 4.43 -13.17
C LEU A 75 -6.38 3.85 -14.43
N GLY A 76 -7.41 3.00 -14.27
CA GLY A 76 -8.13 2.44 -15.40
C GLY A 76 -8.93 3.49 -16.17
N PHE A 77 -9.53 4.46 -15.49
CA PHE A 77 -10.25 5.56 -16.14
C PHE A 77 -9.33 6.37 -17.07
N GLN A 78 -8.13 6.73 -16.59
CA GLN A 78 -7.13 7.44 -17.40
C GLN A 78 -6.69 6.60 -18.61
N ALA A 79 -6.37 5.33 -18.39
CA ALA A 79 -5.94 4.42 -19.45
C ALA A 79 -7.05 4.17 -20.49
N ASN A 80 -8.26 3.81 -20.06
CA ASN A 80 -9.37 3.53 -20.96
C ASN A 80 -9.83 4.77 -21.73
N THR A 81 -9.76 5.94 -21.11
CA THR A 81 -10.04 7.23 -21.79
C THR A 81 -9.03 7.47 -22.91
N PHE A 82 -7.75 7.20 -22.68
CA PHE A 82 -6.71 7.32 -23.68
C PHE A 82 -6.91 6.30 -24.82
N ILE A 83 -7.17 5.02 -24.49
CA ILE A 83 -7.45 3.97 -25.49
C ILE A 83 -8.65 4.34 -26.37
N ALA A 84 -9.74 4.83 -25.78
CA ALA A 84 -10.93 5.23 -26.50
C ALA A 84 -10.70 6.46 -27.42
N ALA A 85 -9.80 7.36 -27.05
CA ALA A 85 -9.46 8.56 -27.82
C ALA A 85 -8.44 8.29 -28.94
N THR A 86 -7.68 7.21 -28.88
CA THR A 86 -6.56 6.94 -29.78
C THR A 86 -6.86 5.72 -30.65
N ALA A 87 -7.11 5.95 -31.94
CA ALA A 87 -7.39 4.87 -32.89
C ALA A 87 -6.17 3.93 -33.06
N GLY A 88 -6.37 2.63 -32.92
CA GLY A 88 -5.35 1.60 -33.12
C GLY A 88 -4.52 1.25 -31.89
N VAL A 89 -4.91 1.73 -30.72
CA VAL A 89 -4.35 1.30 -29.43
C VAL A 89 -5.34 0.31 -28.80
N ASP A 90 -4.94 -0.94 -28.65
CA ASP A 90 -5.77 -2.06 -28.18
C ASP A 90 -5.41 -2.50 -26.74
N GLY A 91 -4.80 -1.62 -25.97
CA GLY A 91 -4.36 -1.94 -24.61
C GLY A 91 -2.83 -1.88 -24.45
N SER A 92 -2.31 -2.36 -23.33
CA SER A 92 -0.90 -2.18 -22.95
C SER A 92 0.09 -3.07 -23.74
N GLY A 93 -0.38 -4.04 -24.52
CA GLY A 93 0.49 -5.04 -25.18
C GLY A 93 1.28 -5.93 -24.20
N THR A 94 1.05 -5.81 -22.91
CA THR A 94 1.75 -6.50 -21.84
C THR A 94 0.96 -7.71 -21.32
N TRP A 95 1.54 -8.48 -20.39
CA TRP A 95 0.85 -9.58 -19.72
C TRP A 95 -0.40 -9.13 -18.94
N HIS A 96 -0.48 -7.86 -18.56
CA HIS A 96 -1.65 -7.27 -17.89
C HIS A 96 -2.89 -7.36 -18.78
N GLU A 97 -2.74 -7.14 -20.09
CA GLU A 97 -3.85 -7.17 -21.05
C GLU A 97 -4.58 -8.51 -21.05
N PHE A 98 -3.86 -9.60 -20.90
CA PHE A 98 -4.46 -10.94 -20.78
C PHE A 98 -5.43 -11.02 -19.58
N PHE A 99 -5.05 -10.45 -18.43
CA PHE A 99 -5.91 -10.45 -17.24
C PHE A 99 -7.02 -9.39 -17.29
N ILE A 100 -6.78 -8.27 -17.98
CA ILE A 100 -7.80 -7.24 -18.19
C ILE A 100 -8.92 -7.81 -19.04
N SER A 101 -8.60 -8.34 -20.21
CA SER A 101 -9.56 -8.90 -21.18
C SER A 101 -10.33 -10.13 -20.66
N LEU A 102 -9.85 -10.78 -19.61
CA LEU A 102 -10.51 -11.95 -19.01
C LEU A 102 -11.82 -11.57 -18.29
N LEU A 103 -11.87 -10.40 -17.63
CA LEU A 103 -12.98 -10.00 -16.75
C LEU A 103 -13.58 -8.63 -17.07
N ALA A 104 -12.96 -7.84 -17.93
CA ALA A 104 -13.36 -6.49 -18.26
C ALA A 104 -13.04 -6.14 -19.73
N GLY A 105 -13.50 -4.97 -20.15
CA GLY A 105 -13.14 -4.33 -21.42
C GLY A 105 -12.38 -3.03 -21.20
N HIS A 106 -12.44 -2.15 -22.21
CA HIS A 106 -11.79 -0.83 -22.20
C HIS A 106 -12.81 0.31 -22.33
N ASP A 107 -14.02 0.15 -21.75
CA ASP A 107 -15.02 1.22 -21.76
C ASP A 107 -14.73 2.22 -20.62
N PRO A 108 -14.35 3.49 -20.92
CA PRO A 108 -14.08 4.49 -19.88
C PRO A 108 -15.32 4.87 -19.07
N ASN A 109 -16.54 4.59 -19.58
CA ASN A 109 -17.79 4.85 -18.85
C ASN A 109 -18.20 3.71 -17.92
N SER A 110 -17.57 2.53 -18.05
CA SER A 110 -17.81 1.39 -17.19
C SER A 110 -16.97 1.50 -15.91
N PHE A 111 -17.66 1.59 -14.75
CA PHE A 111 -16.96 1.56 -13.45
C PHE A 111 -16.13 0.29 -13.27
N TRP A 112 -16.67 -0.86 -13.70
CA TRP A 112 -16.02 -2.15 -13.53
C TRP A 112 -14.76 -2.28 -14.38
N ASP A 113 -14.81 -1.86 -15.66
CA ASP A 113 -13.67 -1.93 -16.57
C ASP A 113 -12.52 -1.07 -16.03
N ASN A 114 -12.83 0.14 -15.60
CA ASN A 114 -11.84 1.05 -15.00
C ASN A 114 -11.24 0.46 -13.72
N PHE A 115 -12.08 -0.03 -12.81
CA PHE A 115 -11.62 -0.57 -11.54
C PHE A 115 -10.76 -1.82 -11.75
N TRP A 116 -11.19 -2.74 -12.61
CA TRP A 116 -10.46 -3.98 -12.88
C TRP A 116 -9.13 -3.72 -13.58
N TYR A 117 -9.11 -2.80 -14.54
CA TYR A 117 -7.88 -2.38 -15.19
C TYR A 117 -6.82 -1.95 -14.16
N GLY A 118 -7.14 -1.00 -13.30
CA GLY A 118 -6.21 -0.56 -12.25
C GLY A 118 -5.88 -1.62 -11.21
N ALA A 119 -6.82 -2.52 -10.89
CA ALA A 119 -6.57 -3.63 -9.98
C ALA A 119 -5.53 -4.61 -10.53
N VAL A 120 -5.54 -4.89 -11.84
CA VAL A 120 -4.56 -5.77 -12.49
C VAL A 120 -3.13 -5.21 -12.40
N TYR A 121 -2.97 -3.90 -12.37
CA TYR A 121 -1.66 -3.25 -12.14
C TYR A 121 -1.29 -3.19 -10.66
N PHE A 122 -2.22 -2.82 -9.80
CA PHE A 122 -1.96 -2.60 -8.38
C PHE A 122 -1.77 -3.89 -7.59
N ILE A 123 -2.63 -4.90 -7.81
CA ILE A 123 -2.62 -6.15 -7.02
C ILE A 123 -1.28 -6.89 -7.08
N PRO A 124 -0.62 -7.05 -8.24
CA PRO A 124 0.70 -7.70 -8.30
C PRO A 124 1.78 -6.94 -7.53
N ILE A 125 1.79 -5.61 -7.62
CA ILE A 125 2.72 -4.77 -6.85
C ILE A 125 2.48 -4.98 -5.35
N TYR A 126 1.23 -4.91 -4.91
CA TYR A 126 0.89 -5.12 -3.52
C TYR A 126 1.20 -6.55 -3.04
N ALA A 127 0.92 -7.56 -3.86
CA ALA A 127 1.21 -8.95 -3.55
C ALA A 127 2.72 -9.20 -3.39
N VAL A 128 3.55 -8.70 -4.31
CA VAL A 128 5.01 -8.82 -4.20
C VAL A 128 5.53 -8.07 -2.98
N THR A 129 5.04 -6.86 -2.74
CA THR A 129 5.37 -6.06 -1.55
C THR A 129 5.05 -6.83 -0.28
N PHE A 130 3.86 -7.43 -0.21
CA PHE A 130 3.41 -8.17 0.96
C PHE A 130 4.18 -9.47 1.18
N ILE A 131 4.44 -10.24 0.12
CA ILE A 131 5.15 -11.51 0.20
C ILE A 131 6.63 -11.29 0.57
N VAL A 132 7.32 -10.41 -0.16
CA VAL A 132 8.75 -10.17 0.04
C VAL A 132 9.01 -9.43 1.34
N GLY A 133 8.21 -8.40 1.62
CA GLY A 133 8.32 -7.65 2.87
C GLY A 133 7.96 -8.53 4.08
N GLY A 134 6.89 -9.31 3.99
CA GLY A 134 6.49 -10.27 5.01
C GLY A 134 7.56 -11.34 5.26
N PHE A 135 8.25 -11.81 4.23
CA PHE A 135 9.39 -12.71 4.38
C PHE A 135 10.48 -12.10 5.27
N TRP A 136 10.86 -10.84 5.05
CA TRP A 136 11.85 -10.17 5.90
C TRP A 136 11.35 -9.99 7.33
N GLU A 137 10.10 -9.58 7.53
CA GLU A 137 9.50 -9.45 8.87
C GLU A 137 9.54 -10.77 9.65
N VAL A 138 9.11 -11.86 9.02
CA VAL A 138 9.14 -13.21 9.63
C VAL A 138 10.56 -13.63 9.94
N LEU A 139 11.50 -13.44 8.99
CA LEU A 139 12.91 -13.81 9.18
C LEU A 139 13.52 -13.10 10.38
N PHE A 140 13.37 -11.77 10.48
CA PHE A 140 13.92 -11.00 11.60
C PHE A 140 13.20 -11.31 12.92
N ALA A 141 11.88 -11.54 12.91
CA ALA A 141 11.14 -11.96 14.09
C ALA A 141 11.65 -13.31 14.63
N MET A 142 11.87 -14.29 13.73
CA MET A 142 12.41 -15.60 14.12
C MET A 142 13.85 -15.52 14.67
N VAL A 143 14.72 -14.73 14.01
CA VAL A 143 16.13 -14.60 14.42
C VAL A 143 16.26 -13.88 15.76
N ARG A 144 15.43 -12.87 16.00
CA ARG A 144 15.49 -12.06 17.23
C ARG A 144 14.57 -12.57 18.34
N GLY A 145 13.68 -13.53 18.07
CA GLY A 145 12.77 -14.10 19.05
C GLY A 145 11.69 -13.13 19.53
N HIS A 146 11.20 -12.22 18.67
CA HIS A 146 10.10 -11.33 19.00
C HIS A 146 8.86 -11.61 18.12
N GLU A 147 7.72 -11.08 18.53
CA GLU A 147 6.47 -11.18 17.78
C GLU A 147 6.51 -10.33 16.51
N ILE A 148 5.78 -10.75 15.46
CA ILE A 148 5.61 -9.97 14.24
C ILE A 148 4.71 -8.78 14.57
N ASN A 149 5.08 -7.60 14.08
CA ASN A 149 4.33 -6.39 14.32
C ASN A 149 3.47 -6.03 13.09
N GLU A 150 2.20 -5.75 13.33
CA GLU A 150 1.22 -5.37 12.30
C GLU A 150 1.52 -4.02 11.63
N GLY A 151 2.51 -3.28 12.09
CA GLY A 151 3.06 -2.12 11.37
C GLY A 151 3.49 -2.43 9.95
N PHE A 152 3.77 -3.70 9.65
CA PHE A 152 4.07 -4.15 8.30
C PHE A 152 2.87 -4.01 7.34
N PHE A 153 1.63 -4.20 7.79
CA PHE A 153 0.44 -3.97 6.95
C PHE A 153 0.39 -2.53 6.43
N VAL A 154 0.69 -1.57 7.29
CA VAL A 154 0.77 -0.15 6.91
C VAL A 154 1.94 0.09 5.96
N THR A 155 3.11 -0.45 6.26
CA THR A 155 4.29 -0.31 5.40
C THR A 155 4.04 -0.86 4.00
N SER A 156 3.44 -2.05 3.91
CA SER A 156 3.20 -2.72 2.62
C SER A 156 2.21 -1.96 1.75
N VAL A 157 1.08 -1.52 2.31
CA VAL A 157 0.08 -0.77 1.54
C VAL A 157 0.61 0.61 1.12
N LEU A 158 1.27 1.34 2.02
CA LEU A 158 1.83 2.65 1.70
C LEU A 158 2.91 2.56 0.62
N PHE A 159 3.79 1.56 0.69
CA PHE A 159 4.80 1.36 -0.35
C PHE A 159 4.17 1.09 -1.71
N ALA A 160 3.18 0.19 -1.78
CA ALA A 160 2.48 -0.11 -3.03
C ALA A 160 1.73 1.12 -3.59
N LEU A 161 1.10 1.91 -2.73
CA LEU A 161 0.33 3.10 -3.12
C LEU A 161 1.19 4.23 -3.68
N VAL A 162 2.45 4.35 -3.25
CA VAL A 162 3.36 5.41 -3.73
C VAL A 162 4.24 4.97 -4.90
N CYS A 163 4.18 3.69 -5.31
CA CYS A 163 4.89 3.20 -6.47
C CYS A 163 4.16 3.55 -7.78
N PRO A 164 4.89 3.76 -8.87
CA PRO A 164 4.31 3.82 -10.21
C PRO A 164 3.57 2.52 -10.56
N PRO A 165 2.46 2.60 -11.31
CA PRO A 165 1.64 1.41 -11.64
C PRO A 165 2.36 0.38 -12.52
N ASP A 166 3.27 0.80 -13.39
CA ASP A 166 4.01 -0.10 -14.29
C ASP A 166 5.43 -0.40 -13.80
N LEU A 167 5.66 -0.32 -12.48
CA LEU A 167 6.96 -0.66 -11.91
C LEU A 167 7.24 -2.15 -12.02
N PRO A 168 8.38 -2.59 -12.61
CA PRO A 168 8.76 -3.99 -12.69
C PRO A 168 8.76 -4.69 -11.31
N LEU A 169 8.12 -5.85 -11.21
CA LEU A 169 7.92 -6.53 -9.92
C LEU A 169 9.22 -6.88 -9.18
N TRP A 170 10.32 -7.10 -9.90
CA TRP A 170 11.63 -7.30 -9.26
C TRP A 170 12.16 -6.03 -8.59
N MET A 171 11.87 -4.83 -9.14
CA MET A 171 12.20 -3.57 -8.50
C MET A 171 11.35 -3.34 -7.25
N VAL A 172 10.07 -3.71 -7.31
CA VAL A 172 9.18 -3.72 -6.14
C VAL A 172 9.78 -4.57 -5.02
N ALA A 173 10.19 -5.81 -5.34
CA ALA A 173 10.82 -6.71 -4.39
C ALA A 173 12.11 -6.14 -3.79
N LEU A 174 12.95 -5.52 -4.61
CA LEU A 174 14.20 -4.89 -4.17
C LEU A 174 13.93 -3.66 -3.28
N GLY A 175 13.00 -2.80 -3.69
CA GLY A 175 12.65 -1.58 -2.95
C GLY A 175 12.07 -1.88 -1.57
N ILE A 176 11.12 -2.81 -1.47
CA ILE A 176 10.55 -3.17 -0.16
C ILE A 176 11.58 -3.88 0.73
N SER A 177 12.47 -4.70 0.15
CA SER A 177 13.57 -5.32 0.89
C SER A 177 14.49 -4.28 1.50
N PHE A 178 14.90 -3.27 0.71
CA PHE A 178 15.71 -2.17 1.21
C PHE A 178 14.98 -1.38 2.30
N GLY A 179 13.71 -1.04 2.07
CA GLY A 179 12.89 -0.30 3.02
C GLY A 179 12.75 -1.00 4.37
N ILE A 180 12.49 -2.30 4.37
CA ILE A 180 12.34 -3.07 5.61
C ILE A 180 13.70 -3.32 6.26
N VAL A 181 14.66 -3.86 5.54
CA VAL A 181 15.95 -4.25 6.13
C VAL A 181 16.71 -3.01 6.61
N ILE A 182 16.93 -2.04 5.72
CA ILE A 182 17.75 -0.85 6.04
C ILE A 182 16.93 0.22 6.75
N GLY A 183 15.68 0.45 6.33
CA GLY A 183 14.84 1.51 6.90
C GLY A 183 14.24 1.17 8.27
N LYS A 184 14.16 -0.12 8.64
CA LYS A 184 13.49 -0.55 9.85
C LYS A 184 14.29 -1.55 10.68
N GLU A 185 14.65 -2.71 10.12
CA GLU A 185 15.19 -3.82 10.90
C GLU A 185 16.59 -3.57 11.42
N VAL A 186 17.46 -2.88 10.67
CA VAL A 186 18.81 -2.51 11.14
C VAL A 186 18.76 -1.70 12.44
N PHE A 187 17.71 -0.91 12.65
CA PHE A 187 17.51 -0.09 13.87
C PHE A 187 16.84 -0.85 15.02
N GLY A 188 16.38 -2.07 14.80
CA GLY A 188 15.76 -2.90 15.83
C GLY A 188 14.27 -3.18 15.64
N GLY A 189 13.68 -2.83 14.50
CA GLY A 189 12.30 -3.11 14.13
C GLY A 189 11.33 -1.99 14.49
N THR A 190 10.04 -2.32 14.48
CA THR A 190 8.95 -1.36 14.70
C THR A 190 9.08 -0.63 16.04
N GLY A 191 8.95 0.69 16.00
CA GLY A 191 9.05 1.58 17.18
C GLY A 191 10.48 2.00 17.53
N LYS A 192 11.51 1.39 16.92
CA LYS A 192 12.92 1.77 17.09
C LYS A 192 13.51 2.41 15.83
N ASN A 193 12.84 2.28 14.71
CA ASN A 193 13.21 2.92 13.47
C ASN A 193 12.82 4.40 13.48
N PHE A 194 13.71 5.27 13.00
CA PHE A 194 13.44 6.70 12.80
C PHE A 194 13.08 7.03 11.34
N LEU A 195 13.29 6.11 10.42
CA LEU A 195 12.90 6.23 9.02
C LEU A 195 11.55 5.54 8.78
N ASN A 196 10.75 6.09 7.87
CA ASN A 196 9.58 5.39 7.36
C ASN A 196 10.04 4.35 6.32
N PRO A 197 9.83 3.05 6.54
CA PRO A 197 10.36 2.01 5.65
C PRO A 197 9.76 2.06 4.24
N ALA A 198 8.49 2.44 4.08
CA ALA A 198 7.88 2.59 2.76
C ALA A 198 8.55 3.72 1.95
N LEU A 199 8.73 4.88 2.57
CA LEU A 199 9.40 6.02 1.92
C LEU A 199 10.89 5.76 1.69
N THR A 200 11.55 5.04 2.59
CA THR A 200 12.96 4.64 2.42
C THR A 200 13.13 3.75 1.21
N GLY A 201 12.25 2.75 1.03
CA GLY A 201 12.24 1.88 -0.13
C GLY A 201 11.97 2.65 -1.42
N ARG A 202 10.99 3.57 -1.42
CA ARG A 202 10.70 4.43 -2.57
C ARG A 202 11.87 5.35 -2.92
N ALA A 203 12.49 5.99 -1.92
CA ALA A 203 13.65 6.85 -2.13
C ALA A 203 14.83 6.06 -2.72
N PHE A 204 15.10 4.87 -2.22
CA PHE A 204 16.12 3.99 -2.79
C PHE A 204 15.86 3.71 -4.27
N LEU A 205 14.63 3.32 -4.65
CA LEU A 205 14.27 3.08 -6.05
C LEU A 205 14.40 4.34 -6.90
N TYR A 206 14.02 5.49 -6.38
CA TYR A 206 14.12 6.76 -7.08
C TYR A 206 15.56 7.12 -7.45
N PHE A 207 16.50 6.90 -6.54
CA PHE A 207 17.93 7.18 -6.80
C PHE A 207 18.61 6.08 -7.61
N ALA A 208 18.21 4.81 -7.42
CA ALA A 208 18.85 3.70 -8.11
C ALA A 208 18.30 3.49 -9.53
N TYR A 209 17.00 3.75 -9.75
CA TYR A 209 16.28 3.50 -11.01
C TYR A 209 15.37 4.67 -11.39
N PRO A 210 15.92 5.89 -11.59
CA PRO A 210 15.13 7.08 -11.81
C PRO A 210 14.20 6.98 -13.03
N ALA A 211 14.61 6.32 -14.09
CA ALA A 211 13.81 6.15 -15.30
C ALA A 211 12.52 5.32 -15.09
N SER A 212 12.48 4.45 -14.08
CA SER A 212 11.31 3.64 -13.74
C SER A 212 10.47 4.25 -12.62
N MET A 213 10.95 5.33 -11.99
CA MET A 213 10.31 5.96 -10.84
C MET A 213 9.80 7.36 -11.10
N SER A 214 10.24 7.99 -12.17
CA SER A 214 9.87 9.36 -12.53
C SER A 214 9.87 9.56 -14.05
N GLY A 215 9.22 10.63 -14.50
CA GLY A 215 9.06 10.94 -15.90
C GLY A 215 7.64 10.66 -16.41
N ASP A 216 7.40 10.99 -17.66
CA ASP A 216 6.05 10.96 -18.23
C ASP A 216 5.55 9.52 -18.49
N SER A 217 6.46 8.57 -18.65
CA SER A 217 6.16 7.18 -19.01
C SER A 217 5.81 6.26 -17.86
N VAL A 218 5.74 6.74 -16.62
CA VAL A 218 5.57 5.87 -15.43
C VAL A 218 4.17 5.92 -14.80
N TRP A 219 3.30 6.84 -15.22
CA TRP A 219 2.06 7.13 -14.50
C TRP A 219 0.78 6.57 -15.12
N THR A 220 0.76 6.30 -16.41
CA THR A 220 -0.32 5.59 -17.08
C THR A 220 0.16 4.24 -17.57
N ALA A 221 -0.69 3.25 -17.43
CA ALA A 221 -0.40 1.89 -17.84
C ALA A 221 -0.88 1.63 -19.29
N VAL A 222 -0.58 2.55 -20.21
CA VAL A 222 -0.90 2.39 -21.63
C VAL A 222 0.38 2.47 -22.44
N ASP A 223 0.53 1.57 -23.40
CA ASP A 223 1.76 1.44 -24.19
C ASP A 223 2.13 2.73 -24.91
N GLY A 224 3.32 3.22 -24.59
CA GLY A 224 4.01 4.29 -25.31
C GLY A 224 3.55 5.71 -25.03
N PHE A 225 2.49 5.95 -24.25
CA PHE A 225 2.08 7.31 -23.87
C PHE A 225 1.45 7.37 -22.50
N THR A 226 1.86 8.36 -21.75
CA THR A 226 1.30 8.62 -20.43
C THR A 226 0.98 10.08 -20.17
N GLY A 227 1.53 10.99 -20.88
CA GLY A 227 1.46 12.41 -20.58
C GLY A 227 2.19 12.82 -19.29
N ALA A 228 2.50 14.09 -19.18
CA ALA A 228 3.16 14.67 -18.03
C ALA A 228 2.20 14.77 -16.84
N THR A 229 2.69 14.51 -15.61
CA THR A 229 1.94 14.86 -14.41
C THR A 229 1.78 16.37 -14.32
N MET A 230 0.72 16.85 -13.64
CA MET A 230 0.51 18.29 -13.43
C MET A 230 1.69 18.97 -12.73
N LEU A 231 2.41 18.23 -11.90
CA LEU A 231 3.64 18.72 -11.25
C LEU A 231 4.77 18.95 -12.29
N SER A 232 4.91 18.06 -13.26
CA SER A 232 5.86 18.20 -14.36
C SER A 232 5.49 19.36 -15.28
N VAL A 233 4.21 19.50 -15.63
CA VAL A 233 3.68 20.64 -16.39
C VAL A 233 3.96 21.96 -15.66
N ALA A 234 3.69 22.03 -14.36
CA ALA A 234 3.97 23.22 -13.55
C ALA A 234 5.45 23.61 -13.55
N ALA A 235 6.34 22.59 -13.48
CA ALA A 235 7.78 22.81 -13.47
C ALA A 235 8.36 23.28 -14.82
N GLN A 236 7.79 22.84 -15.93
CA GLN A 236 8.29 23.12 -17.29
C GLN A 236 7.60 24.33 -17.93
N GLU A 237 6.30 24.46 -17.78
CA GLU A 237 5.46 25.43 -18.50
C GLU A 237 4.79 26.45 -17.56
N GLY A 238 4.88 26.26 -16.25
CA GLY A 238 4.31 27.14 -15.24
C GLY A 238 2.83 26.90 -14.94
N MET A 239 2.30 27.64 -13.97
CA MET A 239 0.93 27.45 -13.45
C MET A 239 -0.16 27.72 -14.50
N ALA A 240 0.06 28.63 -15.44
CA ALA A 240 -0.94 28.93 -16.47
C ALA A 240 -1.24 27.72 -17.37
N ALA A 241 -0.24 26.87 -17.64
CA ALA A 241 -0.42 25.63 -18.41
C ALA A 241 -1.19 24.58 -17.60
N VAL A 242 -0.98 24.53 -16.29
CA VAL A 242 -1.75 23.65 -15.39
C VAL A 242 -3.22 24.06 -15.34
N GLU A 243 -3.51 25.37 -15.17
CA GLU A 243 -4.87 25.90 -15.15
C GLU A 243 -5.63 25.71 -16.47
N ALA A 244 -4.90 25.62 -17.59
CA ALA A 244 -5.49 25.31 -18.89
C ALA A 244 -5.85 23.84 -19.07
N GLN A 245 -5.18 22.92 -18.36
CA GLN A 245 -5.36 21.48 -18.49
C GLN A 245 -6.25 20.87 -17.41
N MET A 246 -6.32 21.49 -16.24
CA MET A 246 -6.96 20.92 -15.05
C MET A 246 -7.66 22.01 -14.22
N THR A 247 -8.86 21.70 -13.74
CA THR A 247 -9.55 22.55 -12.75
C THR A 247 -9.12 22.19 -11.33
N TRP A 248 -9.36 23.10 -10.39
CA TRP A 248 -9.15 22.81 -8.96
C TRP A 248 -9.96 21.60 -8.48
N TRP A 249 -11.16 21.41 -9.04
CA TRP A 249 -12.02 20.27 -8.71
C TRP A 249 -11.45 18.94 -9.20
N ASP A 250 -10.81 18.90 -10.35
CA ASP A 250 -10.16 17.70 -10.86
C ASP A 250 -9.02 17.27 -9.91
N GLY A 251 -8.24 18.22 -9.43
CA GLY A 251 -7.21 17.97 -8.41
C GLY A 251 -7.78 17.54 -7.06
N PHE A 252 -8.91 18.13 -6.62
CA PHE A 252 -9.54 17.75 -5.35
C PHE A 252 -10.15 16.35 -5.39
N PHE A 253 -10.87 16.02 -6.46
CA PHE A 253 -11.42 14.67 -6.66
C PHE A 253 -10.35 13.66 -7.07
N GLY A 254 -9.27 14.11 -7.68
CA GLY A 254 -8.14 13.26 -8.05
C GLY A 254 -8.26 12.58 -9.40
N VAL A 255 -9.09 13.13 -10.31
CA VAL A 255 -9.22 12.63 -11.70
C VAL A 255 -8.06 13.14 -12.52
N MET A 256 -6.86 12.69 -12.19
CA MET A 256 -5.61 13.09 -12.82
C MET A 256 -4.58 11.97 -12.76
N GLN A 257 -3.51 12.12 -13.53
CA GLN A 257 -2.40 11.17 -13.50
C GLN A 257 -1.56 11.32 -12.23
N GLY A 258 -1.11 10.18 -11.68
CA GLY A 258 -0.29 10.13 -10.49
C GLY A 258 -0.15 8.71 -9.94
N SER A 259 0.52 8.57 -8.81
CA SER A 259 0.60 7.29 -8.09
C SER A 259 -0.78 6.84 -7.62
N VAL A 260 -0.97 5.54 -7.46
CA VAL A 260 -2.29 4.97 -7.15
C VAL A 260 -2.93 5.59 -5.91
N GLY A 261 -2.15 5.88 -4.87
CA GLY A 261 -2.66 6.36 -3.58
C GLY A 261 -2.68 7.87 -3.38
N GLU A 262 -2.10 8.67 -4.28
CA GLU A 262 -1.80 10.08 -4.01
C GLU A 262 -2.62 11.08 -4.84
N THR A 263 -3.53 10.62 -5.69
CA THR A 263 -4.27 11.51 -6.59
C THR A 263 -5.46 12.21 -5.94
N SER A 264 -6.26 11.54 -5.12
CA SER A 264 -7.51 12.06 -4.59
C SER A 264 -7.38 12.65 -3.18
N THR A 265 -7.39 13.97 -3.09
CA THR A 265 -7.47 14.68 -1.80
C THR A 265 -8.71 14.28 -1.00
N LEU A 266 -9.87 14.14 -1.67
CA LEU A 266 -11.12 13.76 -1.01
C LEU A 266 -11.00 12.38 -0.34
N MET A 267 -10.45 11.38 -1.02
CA MET A 267 -10.33 10.03 -0.47
C MET A 267 -9.32 9.95 0.68
N ILE A 268 -8.25 10.73 0.59
CA ILE A 268 -7.28 10.88 1.70
C ILE A 268 -7.95 11.53 2.91
N LEU A 269 -8.76 12.57 2.70
CA LEU A 269 -9.52 13.22 3.78
C LEU A 269 -10.53 12.27 4.43
N ILE A 270 -11.23 11.44 3.65
CA ILE A 270 -12.13 10.41 4.19
C ILE A 270 -11.37 9.45 5.10
N GLY A 271 -10.20 8.97 4.68
CA GLY A 271 -9.34 8.14 5.52
C GLY A 271 -8.87 8.86 6.79
N GLY A 272 -8.46 10.13 6.66
CA GLY A 272 -8.06 10.98 7.79
C GLY A 272 -9.20 11.22 8.80
N ILE A 273 -10.41 11.49 8.31
CA ILE A 273 -11.61 11.60 9.15
C ILE A 273 -11.89 10.29 9.89
N GLY A 274 -11.74 9.15 9.20
CA GLY A 274 -11.85 7.83 9.82
C GLY A 274 -10.89 7.64 10.99
N LEU A 275 -9.62 8.01 10.83
CA LEU A 275 -8.62 7.97 11.91
C LEU A 275 -8.95 8.89 13.08
N MET A 276 -9.48 10.08 12.81
CA MET A 276 -9.92 11.02 13.85
C MET A 276 -11.16 10.49 14.59
N ALA A 277 -12.14 9.95 13.88
CA ALA A 277 -13.35 9.39 14.47
C ALA A 277 -13.06 8.18 15.38
N MET A 278 -12.03 7.39 15.04
CA MET A 278 -11.58 6.28 15.88
C MET A 278 -10.61 6.70 17.01
N GLY A 279 -10.30 7.99 17.13
CA GLY A 279 -9.45 8.53 18.19
C GLY A 279 -7.95 8.21 18.03
N ILE A 280 -7.52 7.73 16.85
CA ILE A 280 -6.12 7.43 16.57
C ILE A 280 -5.36 8.70 16.20
N ALA A 281 -5.93 9.54 15.34
CA ALA A 281 -5.36 10.82 14.97
C ALA A 281 -6.01 11.97 15.77
N SER A 282 -5.19 12.88 16.26
CA SER A 282 -5.69 14.09 16.93
C SER A 282 -6.14 15.11 15.88
N TRP A 283 -7.39 15.57 15.97
CA TRP A 283 -7.91 16.64 15.10
C TRP A 283 -7.07 17.92 15.18
N ARG A 284 -6.43 18.18 16.35
CA ARG A 284 -5.59 19.37 16.54
C ARG A 284 -4.33 19.32 15.70
N ILE A 285 -3.74 18.12 15.54
CA ILE A 285 -2.56 17.92 14.69
C ILE A 285 -2.97 18.09 13.23
N VAL A 286 -4.06 17.44 12.81
CA VAL A 286 -4.55 17.52 11.42
C VAL A 286 -4.94 18.94 11.02
N ALA A 287 -5.52 19.71 11.94
CA ALA A 287 -5.92 21.10 11.66
C ALA A 287 -4.73 22.10 11.74
N GLY A 288 -3.62 21.71 12.35
CA GLY A 288 -2.44 22.56 12.51
C GLY A 288 -1.36 22.37 11.44
N THR A 289 -1.51 21.33 10.62
CA THR A 289 -0.64 21.04 9.45
C THR A 289 -1.31 21.47 8.17
#